data_6ec87593d4a32f76614cd3b2615fa865
#
_entry.id   6ec87593d4a32f76614cd3b2615fa865
#
_cell.length_a   1.000
_cell.length_b   1.000
_cell.length_c   1.000
_cell.angle_alpha   90.00
_cell.angle_beta   90.00
_cell.angle_gamma   90.00
#
_symmetry.space_group_name_H-M   'P 1'
#
loop_
_entity.id
_entity.type
_entity.pdbx_description
1 polymer ?
#
loop_
_entity_poly.entity_id
_entity_poly.type
_entity_poly.pdbx_seq_one_letter_code
_entity_poly.pdbx_strand_id
1 'polypeptide(L)'
;ERDRLEKFLGGIEDMPRIPDAIFIVDPRKERIAVKEAQKLNIPIVAMVDTNADPDEIDVKIPSNDDAIRAVRLITSKMADAIIEGRQGEDEEDVTEDTFKKDDKQVDSIEDIVEAVEGDNDSDAE
;
A
#
# COMPACT_ATOMS: atom_id res chain seq x y z
N GLU A 1 -24.69 9.32 -10.67
CA GLU A 1 -24.15 9.91 -9.45
C GLU A 1 -23.92 8.84 -8.37
N ARG A 2 -24.91 8.01 -8.07
CA ARG A 2 -24.80 6.92 -7.10
C ARG A 2 -23.62 5.99 -7.38
N ASP A 3 -23.52 5.46 -8.61
CA ASP A 3 -22.48 4.50 -9.01
C ASP A 3 -21.07 5.12 -8.91
N ARG A 4 -20.97 6.43 -9.16
CA ARG A 4 -19.73 7.18 -8.98
C ARG A 4 -19.33 7.28 -7.51
N LEU A 5 -20.28 7.61 -6.63
CA LEU A 5 -20.03 7.71 -5.19
C LEU A 5 -19.69 6.35 -4.60
N GLU A 6 -20.38 5.30 -5.00
CA GLU A 6 -20.11 3.92 -4.58
C GLU A 6 -18.68 3.48 -4.94
N LYS A 7 -18.20 3.84 -6.14
CA LYS A 7 -16.83 3.57 -6.56
C LYS A 7 -15.77 4.25 -5.66
N PHE A 8 -16.05 5.47 -5.17
CA PHE A 8 -15.10 6.21 -4.34
C PHE A 8 -15.26 5.96 -2.84
N LEU A 9 -16.46 5.68 -2.37
CA LEU A 9 -16.79 5.59 -0.95
C LEU A 9 -17.19 4.18 -0.52
N GLY A 10 -17.42 3.24 -1.44
CA GLY A 10 -17.86 1.88 -1.12
C GLY A 10 -16.90 1.12 -0.21
N GLY A 11 -15.61 1.46 -0.23
CA GLY A 11 -14.61 0.83 0.64
C GLY A 11 -14.78 1.09 2.15
N ILE A 12 -15.59 2.09 2.51
CA ILE A 12 -15.87 2.42 3.92
C ILE A 12 -17.28 2.03 4.37
N GLU A 13 -18.11 1.47 3.46
CA GLU A 13 -19.51 1.14 3.76
C GLU A 13 -19.64 0.18 4.94
N ASP A 14 -18.81 -0.87 4.95
CA ASP A 14 -18.81 -1.91 5.99
C ASP A 14 -17.84 -1.63 7.14
N MET A 15 -17.23 -0.45 7.18
CA MET A 15 -16.27 -0.10 8.22
C MET A 15 -16.99 0.16 9.56
N PRO A 16 -16.78 -0.67 10.59
CA PRO A 16 -17.56 -0.59 11.82
C PRO A 16 -17.19 0.62 12.70
N ARG A 17 -15.98 1.14 12.55
CA ARG A 17 -15.45 2.26 13.35
C ARG A 17 -14.25 2.91 12.67
N ILE A 18 -13.85 4.05 13.19
CA ILE A 18 -12.57 4.71 12.80
C ILE A 18 -11.42 3.74 13.08
N PRO A 19 -10.46 3.58 12.15
CA PRO A 19 -9.33 2.69 12.33
C PRO A 19 -8.43 3.13 13.49
N ASP A 20 -7.83 2.17 14.17
CA ASP A 20 -6.93 2.41 15.29
C ASP A 20 -5.52 2.86 14.85
N ALA A 21 -5.15 2.57 13.60
CA ALA A 21 -3.93 3.05 12.95
C ALA A 21 -4.11 3.05 11.42
N ILE A 22 -3.30 3.82 10.71
CA ILE A 22 -3.26 3.83 9.25
C ILE A 22 -1.84 3.53 8.77
N PHE A 23 -1.72 2.67 7.75
CA PHE A 23 -0.46 2.43 7.05
C PHE A 23 -0.46 3.11 5.69
N ILE A 24 0.57 3.93 5.41
CA ILE A 24 0.68 4.72 4.18
C ILE A 24 2.00 4.38 3.48
N VAL A 25 1.92 4.06 2.19
CA VAL A 25 3.09 3.73 1.37
C VAL A 25 3.84 4.98 0.92
N ASP A 26 3.13 6.00 0.44
CA ASP A 26 3.71 7.28 -0.02
C ASP A 26 2.97 8.45 0.64
N PRO A 27 3.47 8.97 1.78
CA PRO A 27 2.81 10.05 2.50
C PRO A 27 2.71 11.35 1.69
N ARG A 28 3.59 11.55 0.72
CA ARG A 28 3.57 12.74 -0.12
C ARG A 28 2.42 12.71 -1.12
N LYS A 29 2.19 11.56 -1.77
CA LYS A 29 1.05 11.39 -2.68
C LYS A 29 -0.26 11.34 -1.90
N GLU A 30 -0.27 10.66 -0.76
CA GLU A 30 -1.46 10.47 0.07
C GLU A 30 -1.63 11.57 1.13
N ARG A 31 -1.29 12.80 0.77
CA ARG A 31 -1.33 13.97 1.66
C ARG A 31 -2.70 14.21 2.33
N ILE A 32 -3.77 13.85 1.65
CA ILE A 32 -5.14 14.01 2.17
C ILE A 32 -5.35 13.03 3.32
N ALA A 33 -4.96 11.77 3.15
CA ALA A 33 -5.07 10.74 4.18
C ALA A 33 -4.23 11.09 5.42
N VAL A 34 -3.00 11.59 5.23
CA VAL A 34 -2.14 12.07 6.33
C VAL A 34 -2.84 13.15 7.14
N LYS A 35 -3.38 14.18 6.48
CA LYS A 35 -4.07 15.29 7.15
C LYS A 35 -5.36 14.86 7.86
N GLU A 36 -6.08 13.93 7.30
CA GLU A 36 -7.30 13.40 7.93
C GLU A 36 -6.95 12.57 9.17
N ALA A 37 -5.95 11.70 9.09
CA ALA A 37 -5.48 10.92 10.22
C ALA A 37 -5.00 11.81 11.37
N GLN A 38 -4.22 12.84 11.07
CA GLN A 38 -3.78 13.84 12.06
C GLN A 38 -4.96 14.55 12.75
N LYS A 39 -5.99 14.95 12.00
CA LYS A 39 -7.19 15.60 12.56
C LYS A 39 -8.00 14.68 13.48
N LEU A 40 -8.00 13.38 13.15
CA LEU A 40 -8.72 12.37 13.91
C LEU A 40 -7.87 11.75 15.01
N ASN A 41 -6.60 12.17 15.17
CA ASN A 41 -5.61 11.59 16.07
C ASN A 41 -5.42 10.08 15.85
N ILE A 42 -5.45 9.65 14.60
CA ILE A 42 -5.14 8.26 14.22
C ILE A 42 -3.64 8.14 14.02
N PRO A 43 -2.96 7.22 14.71
CA PRO A 43 -1.53 6.96 14.52
C PRO A 43 -1.20 6.59 13.07
N ILE A 44 -0.13 7.20 12.54
CA ILE A 44 0.31 7.01 11.16
C ILE A 44 1.61 6.20 11.15
N VAL A 45 1.55 5.03 10.52
CA VAL A 45 2.72 4.22 10.15
C VAL A 45 2.96 4.43 8.66
N ALA A 46 4.15 4.83 8.23
CA ALA A 46 4.38 5.05 6.82
C ALA A 46 5.78 4.69 6.35
N MET A 47 5.87 4.29 5.08
CA MET A 47 7.13 4.25 4.36
C MET A 47 7.57 5.68 4.07
N VAL A 48 8.80 6.02 4.47
CA VAL A 48 9.33 7.37 4.36
C VAL A 48 10.58 7.35 3.48
N ASP A 49 10.45 7.89 2.28
CA ASP A 49 11.54 8.14 1.36
C ASP A 49 12.09 9.58 1.55
N THR A 50 13.12 9.93 0.82
CA THR A 50 13.82 11.22 0.87
C THR A 50 12.95 12.44 0.54
N ASN A 51 11.80 12.23 -0.12
CA ASN A 51 10.88 13.24 -0.58
C ASN A 51 9.71 13.51 0.39
N ALA A 52 9.57 12.73 1.47
CA ALA A 52 8.53 12.85 2.46
C ALA A 52 9.01 13.58 3.73
N ASP A 53 8.09 14.27 4.41
CA ASP A 53 8.37 14.93 5.68
C ASP A 53 8.23 13.91 6.83
N PRO A 54 9.33 13.55 7.51
CA PRO A 54 9.26 12.57 8.57
C PRO A 54 8.52 13.08 9.82
N ASP A 55 8.43 14.39 10.04
CA ASP A 55 7.84 14.96 11.24
C ASP A 55 6.31 14.80 11.28
N GLU A 56 5.71 14.49 10.14
CA GLU A 56 4.26 14.25 10.03
C GLU A 56 3.85 12.81 10.32
N ILE A 57 4.79 11.90 10.53
CA ILE A 57 4.59 10.45 10.66
C ILE A 57 4.99 9.98 12.06
N ASP A 58 4.13 9.23 12.73
CA ASP A 58 4.38 8.74 14.07
C ASP A 58 5.42 7.59 14.05
N VAL A 59 5.19 6.59 13.19
CA VAL A 59 6.11 5.45 13.03
C VAL A 59 6.66 5.43 11.60
N LYS A 60 7.94 5.72 11.48
CA LYS A 60 8.65 5.89 10.20
C LYS A 60 9.34 4.59 9.80
N ILE A 61 9.09 4.13 8.59
CA ILE A 61 9.80 3.00 7.97
C ILE A 61 10.66 3.57 6.84
N PRO A 62 11.97 3.80 7.06
CA PRO A 62 12.84 4.31 6.01
C PRO A 62 12.94 3.30 4.87
N SER A 63 12.39 3.64 3.73
CA SER A 63 12.37 2.75 2.56
C SER A 63 11.99 3.53 1.30
N ASN A 64 12.32 2.94 0.14
CA ASN A 64 11.93 3.49 -1.14
C ASN A 64 10.44 3.18 -1.41
N ASP A 65 9.68 4.22 -1.73
CA ASP A 65 8.24 4.16 -1.98
C ASP A 65 7.87 3.98 -3.47
N ASP A 66 8.85 4.10 -4.38
CA ASP A 66 8.67 3.94 -5.82
C ASP A 66 9.00 2.51 -6.31
N ALA A 67 9.85 1.78 -5.59
CA ALA A 67 10.29 0.45 -6.01
C ALA A 67 9.25 -0.62 -5.62
N ILE A 68 8.66 -1.28 -6.61
CA ILE A 68 7.66 -2.35 -6.43
C ILE A 68 8.14 -3.42 -5.44
N ARG A 69 9.41 -3.82 -5.52
CA ARG A 69 9.98 -4.83 -4.61
C ARG A 69 10.07 -4.34 -3.16
N ALA A 70 10.41 -3.07 -2.93
CA ALA A 70 10.46 -2.50 -1.59
C ALA A 70 9.06 -2.37 -1.00
N VAL A 71 8.11 -1.85 -1.77
CA VAL A 71 6.69 -1.73 -1.37
C VAL A 71 6.14 -3.10 -1.01
N ARG A 72 6.34 -4.10 -1.87
CA ARG A 72 5.88 -5.47 -1.64
C ARG A 72 6.46 -6.07 -0.35
N LEU A 73 7.77 -5.94 -0.13
CA LEU A 73 8.43 -6.46 1.06
C LEU A 73 7.84 -5.86 2.34
N ILE A 74 7.74 -4.53 2.39
CA ILE A 74 7.24 -3.84 3.59
C ILE A 74 5.76 -4.13 3.81
N THR A 75 4.94 -4.10 2.76
CA THR A 75 3.50 -4.39 2.85
C THR A 75 3.26 -5.83 3.30
N SER A 76 4.04 -6.81 2.81
CA SER A 76 3.98 -8.19 3.28
C SER A 76 4.29 -8.29 4.77
N LYS A 77 5.35 -7.63 5.24
CA LYS A 77 5.71 -7.64 6.67
C LYS A 77 4.65 -6.96 7.55
N MET A 78 4.02 -5.90 7.05
CA MET A 78 2.89 -5.28 7.74
C MET A 78 1.67 -6.21 7.82
N ALA A 79 1.38 -6.93 6.74
CA ALA A 79 0.30 -7.91 6.72
C ALA A 79 0.58 -9.07 7.70
N ASP A 80 1.80 -9.61 7.70
CA ASP A 80 2.24 -10.66 8.62
C ASP A 80 2.05 -10.21 10.08
N ALA A 81 2.50 -9.00 10.43
CA ALA A 81 2.37 -8.44 11.78
C ALA A 81 0.91 -8.27 12.22
N ILE A 82 0.02 -7.87 11.29
CA ILE A 82 -1.42 -7.75 11.57
C ILE A 82 -2.04 -9.13 11.80
N ILE A 83 -1.67 -10.12 11.00
CA ILE A 83 -2.15 -11.50 11.14
C ILE A 83 -1.71 -12.07 12.48
N GLU A 84 -0.42 -11.94 12.80
CA GLU A 84 0.15 -12.38 14.08
C GLU A 84 -0.57 -11.72 15.27
N GLY A 85 -0.76 -10.40 15.22
CA GLY A 85 -1.46 -9.66 16.27
C GLY A 85 -2.93 -10.05 16.44
N ARG A 86 -3.58 -10.56 15.38
CA ARG A 86 -4.99 -11.02 15.43
C ARG A 86 -5.16 -12.46 15.89
N GLN A 87 -4.22 -13.32 15.57
CA GLN A 87 -4.35 -14.76 15.82
C GLN A 87 -3.74 -15.19 17.16
N GLY A 88 -2.92 -14.35 17.78
CA GLY A 88 -2.34 -14.61 19.09
C GLY A 88 -1.87 -16.05 19.26
N GLU A 89 -0.82 -16.49 18.54
CA GLU A 89 -0.13 -17.78 18.71
C GLU A 89 -0.41 -18.94 17.73
N ASP A 90 -1.13 -18.81 16.66
CA ASP A 90 -1.08 -19.85 15.64
C ASP A 90 0.02 -19.53 14.62
N GLU A 91 1.25 -19.99 14.90
CA GLU A 91 2.37 -20.05 13.97
C GLU A 91 2.05 -21.00 12.81
N GLU A 92 1.38 -20.53 11.76
CA GLU A 92 1.51 -21.17 10.45
C GLU A 92 2.66 -20.49 9.70
N ASP A 93 3.75 -21.25 9.59
CA ASP A 93 4.93 -21.01 8.76
C ASP A 93 4.47 -20.59 7.35
N VAL A 94 4.52 -19.28 7.06
CA VAL A 94 4.42 -18.78 5.69
C VAL A 94 5.74 -19.11 5.01
N THR A 95 5.81 -20.31 4.48
CA THR A 95 6.99 -20.87 3.83
C THR A 95 7.42 -20.03 2.62
N GLU A 96 8.74 -19.98 2.38
CA GLU A 96 9.42 -19.33 1.24
C GLU A 96 8.79 -19.66 -0.14
N ASP A 97 7.95 -20.67 -0.23
CA ASP A 97 7.27 -21.07 -1.47
C ASP A 97 6.18 -20.09 -1.94
N THR A 98 5.64 -19.26 -1.03
CA THR A 98 4.68 -18.22 -1.41
C THR A 98 5.35 -17.10 -2.20
N PHE A 99 6.59 -16.74 -1.85
CA PHE A 99 7.36 -15.71 -2.54
C PHE A 99 7.76 -16.10 -3.97
N LYS A 100 8.00 -17.41 -4.23
CA LYS A 100 8.38 -17.90 -5.56
C LYS A 100 7.23 -17.96 -6.57
N LYS A 101 5.99 -18.11 -6.09
CA LYS A 101 4.80 -18.11 -6.97
C LYS A 101 4.43 -16.71 -7.46
N ASP A 102 4.66 -15.72 -6.63
CA ASP A 102 4.29 -14.36 -6.94
C ASP A 102 5.34 -13.64 -7.82
N ASP A 103 6.63 -14.05 -7.79
CA ASP A 103 7.63 -13.50 -8.71
C ASP A 103 7.26 -13.77 -10.19
N LYS A 104 6.61 -14.91 -10.50
CA LYS A 104 6.10 -15.18 -11.85
C LYS A 104 4.93 -14.29 -12.26
N GLN A 105 4.19 -13.74 -11.29
CA GLN A 105 3.05 -12.87 -11.56
C GLN A 105 3.48 -11.39 -11.71
N VAL A 106 4.62 -11.03 -11.16
CA VAL A 106 5.22 -9.69 -11.35
C VAL A 106 5.82 -9.57 -12.75
N ASP A 107 6.49 -10.63 -13.25
CA ASP A 107 7.01 -10.67 -14.63
C ASP A 107 5.86 -10.46 -15.65
N SER A 108 4.68 -11.01 -15.39
CA SER A 108 3.50 -10.80 -16.25
C SER A 108 2.89 -9.40 -16.17
N ILE A 109 3.13 -8.65 -15.11
CA ILE A 109 2.68 -7.24 -14.98
C ILE A 109 3.68 -6.33 -15.70
N GLU A 110 4.98 -6.61 -15.64
CA GLU A 110 5.99 -5.89 -16.42
C GLU A 110 5.74 -6.05 -17.92
N ASP A 111 5.40 -7.25 -18.40
CA ASP A 111 5.01 -7.53 -19.79
C ASP A 111 3.74 -6.75 -20.22
N ILE A 112 2.78 -6.56 -19.31
CA ILE A 112 1.56 -5.77 -19.58
C ILE A 112 1.85 -4.28 -19.64
N VAL A 113 2.74 -3.78 -18.80
CA VAL A 113 3.14 -2.35 -18.80
C VAL A 113 3.89 -2.02 -20.07
N GLU A 114 4.82 -2.89 -20.51
CA GLU A 114 5.58 -2.71 -21.75
C GLU A 114 4.67 -2.74 -23.00
N ALA A 115 3.63 -3.58 -23.00
CA ALA A 115 2.63 -3.63 -24.06
C ALA A 115 1.75 -2.36 -24.15
N VAL A 116 1.48 -1.70 -23.03
CA VAL A 116 0.67 -0.46 -22.98
C VAL A 116 1.49 0.76 -23.36
N GLU A 117 2.79 0.79 -23.07
CA GLU A 117 3.67 1.89 -23.47
C GLU A 117 4.02 1.85 -24.98
N GLY A 118 4.03 0.66 -25.58
CA GLY A 118 4.31 0.49 -27.02
C GLY A 118 3.20 0.98 -27.96
N ASP A 119 1.97 1.10 -27.51
CA ASP A 119 0.84 1.55 -28.32
C ASP A 119 0.65 3.08 -28.39
N ASN A 120 1.37 3.85 -27.57
CA ASN A 120 1.25 5.31 -27.57
C ASN A 120 2.14 6.04 -28.56
N ASP A 121 3.09 5.36 -29.22
CA ASP A 121 4.01 5.99 -30.19
C ASP A 121 3.53 5.93 -31.65
N SER A 122 2.35 5.35 -31.94
CA SER A 122 1.88 5.17 -33.32
C SER A 122 0.86 6.21 -33.81
N ASP A 123 0.45 7.18 -33.00
CA ASP A 123 -0.54 8.20 -33.38
C ASP A 123 0.02 9.64 -33.52
N ALA A 124 1.32 9.80 -33.78
CA ALA A 124 1.95 11.09 -34.05
C ALA A 124 2.60 11.11 -35.46
N GLU A 125 1.80 11.05 -36.53
CA GLU A 125 2.13 11.57 -37.86
C GLU A 125 0.92 12.26 -38.49
#